data_711e68459b357790594073b942bd3866
#
_entry.id   711e68459b357790594073b942bd3866
#
_cell.length_a   1.000
_cell.length_b   1.000
_cell.length_c   1.000
_cell.angle_alpha   90.00
_cell.angle_beta   90.00
_cell.angle_gamma   90.00
#
_symmetry.space_group_name_H-M   'P 1'
#
loop_
_entity.id
_entity.type
_entity.pdbx_description
1 polymer ?
#
loop_
_entity_poly.entity_id
_entity_poly.type
_entity_poly.pdbx_seq_one_letter_code
_entity_poly.pdbx_strand_id
1 'polypeptide(L)'
;MKKILFSLLLISSLTFAQTEKKVGDFHKVTAFDQITVELISSDENKVILSGINSDEVEVINKNGELKLRMPLTNLLKGNQVKAKVYYTDLDAVEANEGSQISNESILKSVDFDIIAKEGAKINMELEVDKLTVKITSGAIVNTKGIAKNQDVLVSAGAIYEGKELITEQTVISSNAGSEGVVFATESIDAKARAGSDIVVHGNPKQITKKTFAGGHIKIVK
;
A
#
# COMPACT_ATOMS: atom_id res chain seq x y z
N MET A 1 47.43 -3.62 50.72
CA MET A 1 47.22 -4.31 49.43
C MET A 1 45.71 -4.25 49.15
N LYS A 2 45.31 -3.30 48.29
CA LYS A 2 43.91 -3.12 47.88
C LYS A 2 43.66 -3.93 46.61
N LYS A 3 42.80 -4.96 46.67
CA LYS A 3 42.35 -5.72 45.50
C LYS A 3 41.25 -4.92 44.81
N ILE A 4 41.54 -4.39 43.62
CA ILE A 4 40.57 -3.77 42.72
C ILE A 4 39.88 -4.90 41.91
N LEU A 5 38.61 -5.16 42.24
CA LEU A 5 37.77 -6.10 41.48
C LEU A 5 37.25 -5.35 40.25
N PHE A 6 37.79 -5.65 39.05
CA PHE A 6 37.34 -5.09 37.79
C PHE A 6 36.13 -5.89 37.34
N SER A 7 34.93 -5.36 37.56
CA SER A 7 33.67 -5.96 37.13
C SER A 7 33.47 -5.65 35.67
N LEU A 8 33.74 -6.62 34.80
CA LEU A 8 33.51 -6.55 33.35
C LEU A 8 32.00 -6.65 33.11
N LEU A 9 31.33 -5.52 32.88
CA LEU A 9 29.94 -5.48 32.45
C LEU A 9 29.86 -5.92 30.97
N LEU A 10 29.53 -7.17 30.76
CA LEU A 10 29.18 -7.68 29.39
C LEU A 10 27.83 -7.09 29.00
N ILE A 11 27.86 -6.00 28.26
CA ILE A 11 26.70 -5.47 27.54
C ILE A 11 26.47 -6.40 26.34
N SER A 12 25.60 -7.40 26.50
CA SER A 12 25.11 -8.19 25.38
C SER A 12 24.16 -7.31 24.55
N SER A 13 24.67 -6.71 23.48
CA SER A 13 23.85 -6.11 22.44
C SER A 13 23.06 -7.24 21.75
N LEU A 14 21.76 -7.26 21.96
CA LEU A 14 20.82 -8.08 21.18
C LEU A 14 20.83 -7.52 19.75
N THR A 15 21.74 -8.01 18.92
CA THR A 15 21.67 -7.77 17.48
C THR A 15 20.54 -8.61 16.90
N PHE A 16 19.41 -7.97 16.61
CA PHE A 16 18.41 -8.60 15.75
C PHE A 16 19.09 -8.90 14.41
N ALA A 17 19.12 -10.17 14.02
CA ALA A 17 19.67 -10.58 12.74
C ALA A 17 18.81 -9.91 11.64
N GLN A 18 19.43 -9.02 10.86
CA GLN A 18 18.85 -8.47 9.65
C GLN A 18 19.42 -9.26 8.48
N THR A 19 18.56 -9.72 7.59
CA THR A 19 18.98 -10.41 6.36
C THR A 19 18.85 -9.45 5.19
N GLU A 20 19.97 -9.05 4.59
CA GLU A 20 19.98 -8.25 3.36
C GLU A 20 20.01 -9.17 2.14
N LYS A 21 19.14 -8.88 1.15
CA LYS A 21 19.09 -9.58 -0.14
C LYS A 21 19.17 -8.55 -1.28
N LYS A 22 20.13 -8.68 -2.17
CA LYS A 22 20.17 -7.97 -3.46
C LYS A 22 19.20 -8.63 -4.41
N VAL A 23 18.36 -7.85 -5.10
CA VAL A 23 17.18 -8.39 -5.81
C VAL A 23 17.11 -7.99 -7.29
N GLY A 24 18.13 -7.47 -7.90
CA GLY A 24 18.06 -7.01 -9.30
C GLY A 24 16.95 -5.97 -9.55
N ASP A 25 16.73 -5.61 -10.81
CA ASP A 25 15.76 -4.57 -11.16
C ASP A 25 14.31 -5.07 -11.08
N PHE A 26 13.44 -4.25 -10.51
CA PHE A 26 12.00 -4.46 -10.46
C PHE A 26 11.27 -3.11 -10.54
N HIS A 27 10.02 -3.15 -10.97
CA HIS A 27 9.13 -1.99 -11.04
C HIS A 27 7.83 -2.19 -10.27
N LYS A 28 7.57 -3.42 -9.76
CA LYS A 28 6.40 -3.75 -8.96
C LYS A 28 6.81 -4.50 -7.69
N VAL A 29 6.18 -4.17 -6.56
CA VAL A 29 6.31 -4.90 -5.29
C VAL A 29 4.98 -5.56 -4.93
N THR A 30 5.01 -6.87 -4.64
CA THR A 30 3.84 -7.64 -4.18
C THR A 30 4.13 -8.30 -2.83
N ALA A 31 3.29 -8.04 -1.83
CA ALA A 31 3.40 -8.59 -0.49
C ALA A 31 2.23 -9.54 -0.18
N PHE A 32 2.51 -10.62 0.55
CA PHE A 32 1.56 -11.66 0.98
C PHE A 32 1.73 -11.97 2.46
N ASP A 33 0.85 -12.82 3.01
CA ASP A 33 1.02 -13.51 4.29
C ASP A 33 1.21 -12.58 5.49
N GLN A 34 0.52 -11.44 5.55
CA GLN A 34 0.59 -10.45 6.64
C GLN A 34 1.96 -9.76 6.80
N ILE A 35 2.89 -9.90 5.84
CA ILE A 35 4.19 -9.23 5.86
C ILE A 35 3.98 -7.71 5.81
N THR A 36 4.73 -6.98 6.66
CA THR A 36 4.76 -5.51 6.62
C THR A 36 5.93 -5.04 5.77
N VAL A 37 5.64 -4.24 4.74
CA VAL A 37 6.61 -3.69 3.79
C VAL A 37 6.68 -2.18 3.93
N GLU A 38 7.89 -1.66 4.08
CA GLU A 38 8.23 -0.23 4.00
C GLU A 38 9.05 0.02 2.73
N LEU A 39 8.54 0.90 1.86
CA LEU A 39 9.17 1.25 0.60
C LEU A 39 10.07 2.47 0.80
N ILE A 40 11.32 2.38 0.36
CA ILE A 40 12.34 3.41 0.52
C ILE A 40 12.98 3.71 -0.83
N SER A 41 12.86 4.95 -1.32
CA SER A 41 13.54 5.39 -2.53
C SER A 41 15.06 5.37 -2.32
N SER A 42 15.81 4.82 -3.28
CA SER A 42 17.25 4.58 -3.16
C SER A 42 17.92 4.52 -4.53
N ASP A 43 19.25 4.57 -4.57
CA ASP A 43 20.03 4.37 -5.78
C ASP A 43 20.32 2.88 -6.07
N GLU A 44 19.88 1.96 -5.19
CA GLU A 44 20.07 0.52 -5.36
C GLU A 44 18.84 -0.29 -4.95
N ASN A 45 18.61 -1.39 -5.64
CA ASN A 45 17.53 -2.34 -5.36
C ASN A 45 17.95 -3.41 -4.36
N LYS A 46 17.36 -3.41 -3.16
CA LYS A 46 17.61 -4.43 -2.13
C LYS A 46 16.43 -4.60 -1.18
N VAL A 47 16.42 -5.70 -0.47
CA VAL A 47 15.46 -5.98 0.61
C VAL A 47 16.21 -6.27 1.89
N ILE A 48 15.79 -5.61 2.98
CA ILE A 48 16.26 -5.91 4.33
C ILE A 48 15.09 -6.50 5.11
N LEU A 49 15.26 -7.73 5.56
CA LEU A 49 14.26 -8.46 6.34
C LEU A 49 14.64 -8.45 7.82
N SER A 50 13.63 -8.32 8.69
CA SER A 50 13.78 -8.35 10.14
C SER A 50 12.53 -8.89 10.81
N GLY A 51 12.66 -9.30 12.07
CA GLY A 51 11.55 -9.86 12.85
C GLY A 51 11.58 -11.40 12.90
N ILE A 52 10.59 -11.97 13.58
CA ILE A 52 10.48 -13.43 13.75
C ILE A 52 10.08 -14.05 12.42
N ASN A 53 10.73 -15.15 12.03
CA ASN A 53 10.59 -15.88 10.75
C ASN A 53 11.04 -15.06 9.52
N SER A 54 11.80 -13.98 9.70
CA SER A 54 12.29 -13.18 8.56
C SER A 54 13.26 -13.95 7.66
N ASP A 55 13.98 -14.93 8.18
CA ASP A 55 14.87 -15.83 7.45
C ASP A 55 14.13 -16.82 6.54
N GLU A 56 12.87 -17.10 6.83
CA GLU A 56 12.02 -17.97 6.04
C GLU A 56 11.36 -17.28 4.84
N VAL A 57 11.38 -15.94 4.78
CA VAL A 57 10.72 -15.18 3.71
C VAL A 57 11.32 -15.50 2.35
N GLU A 58 10.46 -15.93 1.44
CA GLU A 58 10.79 -16.07 0.03
C GLU A 58 10.74 -14.69 -0.64
N VAL A 59 11.87 -14.21 -1.11
CA VAL A 59 12.02 -12.99 -1.90
C VAL A 59 12.30 -13.39 -3.33
N ILE A 60 11.33 -13.18 -4.23
CA ILE A 60 11.38 -13.65 -5.62
C ILE A 60 11.21 -12.45 -6.54
N ASN A 61 12.21 -12.16 -7.36
CA ASN A 61 12.09 -11.21 -8.46
C ASN A 61 11.93 -11.99 -9.78
N LYS A 62 10.80 -11.80 -10.43
CA LYS A 62 10.51 -12.41 -11.73
C LYS A 62 9.78 -11.44 -12.63
N ASN A 63 10.31 -11.22 -13.83
CA ASN A 63 9.73 -10.31 -14.83
C ASN A 63 9.49 -8.88 -14.29
N GLY A 64 10.39 -8.38 -13.43
CA GLY A 64 10.26 -7.05 -12.84
C GLY A 64 9.26 -6.95 -11.68
N GLU A 65 8.66 -8.05 -11.23
CA GLU A 65 7.81 -8.12 -10.05
C GLU A 65 8.58 -8.76 -8.89
N LEU A 66 8.79 -7.99 -7.82
CA LEU A 66 9.39 -8.44 -6.56
C LEU A 66 8.30 -8.93 -5.61
N LYS A 67 8.28 -10.22 -5.33
CA LYS A 67 7.32 -10.86 -4.41
C LYS A 67 7.96 -11.20 -3.08
N LEU A 68 7.26 -10.83 -1.99
CA LEU A 68 7.61 -11.21 -0.62
C LEU A 68 6.47 -12.06 -0.06
N ARG A 69 6.78 -13.30 0.30
CA ARG A 69 5.77 -14.24 0.85
C ARG A 69 6.39 -15.22 1.84
N MET A 70 5.56 -15.81 2.67
CA MET A 70 5.97 -16.94 3.49
C MET A 70 5.97 -18.24 2.67
N PRO A 71 6.79 -19.24 3.02
CA PRO A 71 6.71 -20.55 2.39
C PRO A 71 5.36 -21.24 2.73
N LEU A 72 4.94 -22.19 1.89
CA LEU A 72 3.67 -22.91 2.06
C LEU A 72 3.51 -23.60 3.44
N THR A 73 4.60 -23.93 4.11
CA THR A 73 4.60 -24.51 5.47
C THR A 73 4.27 -23.49 6.56
N ASN A 74 4.38 -22.18 6.27
CA ASN A 74 4.22 -21.08 7.21
C ASN A 74 3.31 -19.96 6.66
N LEU A 75 2.30 -20.32 5.85
CA LEU A 75 1.31 -19.38 5.34
C LEU A 75 0.68 -18.53 6.47
N LEU A 76 0.47 -17.23 6.20
CA LEU A 76 -0.11 -16.26 7.13
C LEU A 76 0.67 -16.05 8.45
N LYS A 77 1.92 -16.48 8.53
CA LYS A 77 2.79 -16.27 9.70
C LYS A 77 3.79 -15.12 9.55
N GLY A 78 3.59 -14.25 8.60
CA GLY A 78 4.43 -13.08 8.34
C GLY A 78 4.11 -11.85 9.22
N ASN A 79 3.14 -11.91 10.14
CA ASN A 79 2.66 -10.78 10.94
C ASN A 79 3.74 -10.11 11.84
N GLN A 80 4.86 -10.79 12.09
CA GLN A 80 6.02 -10.26 12.81
C GLN A 80 7.23 -10.01 11.90
N VAL A 81 7.08 -10.19 10.59
CA VAL A 81 8.10 -9.89 9.59
C VAL A 81 7.95 -8.45 9.13
N LYS A 82 9.07 -7.73 9.11
CA LYS A 82 9.20 -6.41 8.50
C LYS A 82 10.22 -6.47 7.38
N ALA A 83 9.82 -5.97 6.20
CA ALA A 83 10.68 -5.86 5.03
C ALA A 83 10.86 -4.38 4.66
N LYS A 84 12.10 -3.90 4.63
CA LYS A 84 12.45 -2.62 3.99
C LYS A 84 12.84 -2.92 2.57
N VAL A 85 12.07 -2.40 1.62
CA VAL A 85 12.31 -2.57 0.19
C VAL A 85 12.85 -1.26 -0.37
N TYR A 86 14.13 -1.28 -0.73
CA TYR A 86 14.82 -0.18 -1.39
C TYR A 86 14.62 -0.32 -2.89
N TYR A 87 14.19 0.76 -3.56
CA TYR A 87 13.88 0.75 -4.99
C TYR A 87 14.45 1.96 -5.71
N THR A 88 14.88 1.75 -6.94
CA THR A 88 15.34 2.82 -7.86
C THR A 88 14.20 3.37 -8.70
N ASP A 89 13.25 2.52 -9.07
CA ASP A 89 12.06 2.85 -9.85
C ASP A 89 10.89 1.97 -9.41
N LEU A 90 9.68 2.54 -9.31
CA LEU A 90 8.49 1.80 -8.89
C LEU A 90 7.23 2.41 -9.52
N ASP A 91 6.47 1.59 -10.23
CA ASP A 91 5.20 1.96 -10.88
C ASP A 91 3.98 1.20 -10.35
N ALA A 92 4.19 0.18 -9.49
CA ALA A 92 3.06 -0.57 -8.93
C ALA A 92 3.36 -1.19 -7.56
N VAL A 93 2.30 -1.29 -6.74
CA VAL A 93 2.30 -2.09 -5.51
C VAL A 93 1.06 -2.97 -5.42
N GLU A 94 1.24 -4.17 -4.87
CA GLU A 94 0.14 -5.08 -4.59
C GLU A 94 0.27 -5.69 -3.19
N ALA A 95 -0.79 -5.60 -2.39
CA ALA A 95 -0.86 -6.18 -1.06
C ALA A 95 -2.02 -7.18 -0.98
N ASN A 96 -1.73 -8.39 -0.49
CA ASN A 96 -2.67 -9.50 -0.37
C ASN A 96 -2.59 -10.12 1.03
N GLU A 97 -3.63 -10.88 1.42
CA GLU A 97 -3.60 -11.76 2.61
C GLU A 97 -3.20 -11.04 3.90
N GLY A 98 -3.80 -9.86 4.13
CA GLY A 98 -3.56 -9.08 5.34
C GLY A 98 -2.19 -8.40 5.42
N SER A 99 -1.37 -8.43 4.35
CA SER A 99 -0.09 -7.72 4.28
C SER A 99 -0.28 -6.21 4.32
N GLN A 100 0.79 -5.49 4.66
CA GLN A 100 0.78 -4.03 4.76
C GLN A 100 1.91 -3.44 3.92
N ILE A 101 1.60 -2.40 3.14
CA ILE A 101 2.61 -1.64 2.38
C ILE A 101 2.48 -0.16 2.72
N SER A 102 3.61 0.49 2.96
CA SER A 102 3.70 1.94 3.15
C SER A 102 4.99 2.48 2.54
N ASN A 103 5.03 3.79 2.24
CA ASN A 103 6.25 4.48 1.85
C ASN A 103 6.70 5.48 2.93
N GLU A 104 8.01 5.69 3.04
CA GLU A 104 8.61 6.63 3.99
C GLU A 104 8.61 8.07 3.45
N SER A 105 8.76 8.22 2.13
CA SER A 105 8.83 9.51 1.43
C SER A 105 7.84 9.56 0.27
N ILE A 106 7.54 10.77 -0.22
CA ILE A 106 6.64 10.96 -1.37
C ILE A 106 7.16 10.15 -2.57
N LEU A 107 6.34 9.21 -3.06
CA LEU A 107 6.63 8.48 -4.28
C LEU A 107 6.21 9.31 -5.49
N LYS A 108 7.14 9.50 -6.44
CA LYS A 108 6.89 10.23 -7.68
C LYS A 108 6.93 9.27 -8.86
N SER A 109 5.88 9.31 -9.69
CA SER A 109 5.79 8.52 -10.93
C SER A 109 4.88 9.22 -11.94
N VAL A 110 4.96 8.83 -13.20
CA VAL A 110 3.98 9.26 -14.21
C VAL A 110 2.68 8.47 -14.04
N ASP A 111 2.76 7.15 -14.09
CA ASP A 111 1.64 6.23 -13.85
C ASP A 111 1.96 5.37 -12.63
N PHE A 112 0.97 5.18 -11.74
CA PHE A 112 1.13 4.33 -10.57
C PHE A 112 -0.10 3.48 -10.30
N ASP A 113 0.11 2.18 -10.08
CA ASP A 113 -0.95 1.22 -9.80
C ASP A 113 -0.92 0.73 -8.35
N ILE A 114 -2.07 0.79 -7.66
CA ILE A 114 -2.27 0.23 -6.33
C ILE A 114 -3.31 -0.89 -6.39
N ILE A 115 -2.95 -2.07 -5.91
CA ILE A 115 -3.86 -3.21 -5.80
C ILE A 115 -3.84 -3.71 -4.36
N ALA A 116 -5.04 -3.83 -3.73
CA ALA A 116 -5.16 -4.38 -2.38
C ALA A 116 -6.31 -5.37 -2.30
N LYS A 117 -6.06 -6.54 -1.71
CA LYS A 117 -7.01 -7.65 -1.61
C LYS A 117 -6.92 -8.33 -0.24
N GLU A 118 -8.01 -9.04 0.13
CA GLU A 118 -7.98 -10.01 1.23
C GLU A 118 -7.51 -9.42 2.56
N GLY A 119 -8.16 -8.30 2.95
CA GLY A 119 -7.86 -7.61 4.22
C GLY A 119 -6.52 -6.89 4.28
N ALA A 120 -5.80 -6.77 3.18
CA ALA A 120 -4.53 -6.05 3.11
C ALA A 120 -4.71 -4.55 3.34
N LYS A 121 -3.61 -3.86 3.72
CA LYS A 121 -3.60 -2.42 3.96
C LYS A 121 -2.48 -1.75 3.18
N ILE A 122 -2.80 -0.64 2.50
CA ILE A 122 -1.81 0.19 1.81
C ILE A 122 -1.95 1.64 2.25
N ASN A 123 -0.84 2.27 2.65
CA ASN A 123 -0.78 3.67 3.02
C ASN A 123 0.32 4.36 2.20
N MET A 124 -0.04 5.25 1.27
CA MET A 124 0.91 5.86 0.35
C MET A 124 0.77 7.38 0.28
N GLU A 125 1.92 8.05 0.27
CA GLU A 125 2.00 9.47 -0.11
C GLU A 125 2.59 9.58 -1.51
N LEU A 126 1.85 10.27 -2.44
CA LEU A 126 2.08 10.19 -3.88
C LEU A 126 2.11 11.58 -4.54
N GLU A 127 2.93 11.70 -5.57
CA GLU A 127 2.91 12.79 -6.55
C GLU A 127 3.01 12.16 -7.95
N VAL A 128 1.85 12.00 -8.63
CA VAL A 128 1.76 11.24 -9.88
C VAL A 128 0.87 11.94 -10.92
N ASP A 129 1.04 11.65 -12.20
CA ASP A 129 0.13 12.14 -13.23
C ASP A 129 -1.15 11.30 -13.28
N LYS A 130 -1.01 9.96 -13.14
CA LYS A 130 -2.16 9.05 -13.13
C LYS A 130 -2.03 8.00 -12.03
N LEU A 131 -3.08 7.87 -11.22
CA LEU A 131 -3.22 6.83 -10.21
C LEU A 131 -4.35 5.87 -10.56
N THR A 132 -4.05 4.57 -10.63
CA THR A 132 -5.06 3.51 -10.72
C THR A 132 -5.11 2.74 -9.41
N VAL A 133 -6.31 2.62 -8.82
CA VAL A 133 -6.52 1.92 -7.53
C VAL A 133 -7.56 0.82 -7.70
N LYS A 134 -7.22 -0.41 -7.34
CA LYS A 134 -8.13 -1.57 -7.33
C LYS A 134 -8.13 -2.22 -5.96
N ILE A 135 -9.28 -2.17 -5.28
CA ILE A 135 -9.41 -2.66 -3.91
C ILE A 135 -10.59 -3.62 -3.80
N THR A 136 -10.39 -4.75 -3.16
CA THR A 136 -11.45 -5.74 -2.99
C THR A 136 -11.29 -6.55 -1.69
N SER A 137 -12.34 -7.31 -1.33
CA SER A 137 -12.29 -8.32 -0.26
C SER A 137 -11.83 -7.75 1.10
N GLY A 138 -12.45 -6.65 1.53
CA GLY A 138 -12.21 -6.05 2.84
C GLY A 138 -10.84 -5.36 3.00
N ALA A 139 -10.08 -5.16 1.92
CA ALA A 139 -8.83 -4.42 1.98
C ALA A 139 -9.06 -2.91 2.19
N ILE A 140 -8.05 -2.21 2.69
CA ILE A 140 -8.09 -0.78 2.99
C ILE A 140 -6.90 -0.10 2.30
N VAL A 141 -7.18 0.97 1.56
CA VAL A 141 -6.14 1.80 0.95
C VAL A 141 -6.34 3.25 1.35
N ASN A 142 -5.30 3.85 1.90
CA ASN A 142 -5.22 5.27 2.22
C ASN A 142 -4.19 5.94 1.30
N THR A 143 -4.57 7.02 0.64
CA THR A 143 -3.67 7.80 -0.21
C THR A 143 -3.73 9.27 0.14
N LYS A 144 -2.58 9.94 0.08
CA LYS A 144 -2.46 11.39 0.24
C LYS A 144 -1.45 11.96 -0.75
N GLY A 145 -1.48 13.28 -0.96
CA GLY A 145 -0.61 13.98 -1.89
C GLY A 145 -1.35 14.52 -3.11
N ILE A 146 -0.81 14.30 -4.32
CA ILE A 146 -1.36 14.89 -5.56
C ILE A 146 -1.36 13.86 -6.69
N ALA A 147 -2.47 13.81 -7.45
CA ALA A 147 -2.55 13.11 -8.72
C ALA A 147 -3.35 13.97 -9.72
N LYS A 148 -2.94 14.06 -10.99
CA LYS A 148 -3.76 14.76 -11.99
C LYS A 148 -5.04 13.96 -12.27
N ASN A 149 -4.88 12.66 -12.55
CA ASN A 149 -5.97 11.75 -12.87
C ASN A 149 -6.01 10.59 -11.90
N GLN A 150 -7.21 10.20 -11.50
CA GLN A 150 -7.42 9.06 -10.61
C GLN A 150 -8.53 8.15 -11.16
N ASP A 151 -8.28 6.84 -11.18
CA ASP A 151 -9.26 5.79 -11.50
C ASP A 151 -9.32 4.79 -10.34
N VAL A 152 -10.50 4.68 -9.70
CA VAL A 152 -10.70 3.89 -8.48
C VAL A 152 -11.79 2.86 -8.66
N LEU A 153 -11.46 1.59 -8.41
CA LEU A 153 -12.41 0.49 -8.32
C LEU A 153 -12.38 -0.10 -6.91
N VAL A 154 -13.50 0.01 -6.18
CA VAL A 154 -13.65 -0.52 -4.83
C VAL A 154 -14.79 -1.53 -4.80
N SER A 155 -14.60 -2.69 -4.21
CA SER A 155 -15.61 -3.75 -4.19
C SER A 155 -15.52 -4.68 -2.98
N ALA A 156 -16.61 -5.43 -2.73
CA ALA A 156 -16.65 -6.50 -1.73
C ALA A 156 -16.20 -6.04 -0.32
N GLY A 157 -16.83 -4.99 0.20
CA GLY A 157 -16.60 -4.47 1.56
C GLY A 157 -15.25 -3.79 1.76
N ALA A 158 -14.52 -3.48 0.68
CA ALA A 158 -13.25 -2.77 0.77
C ALA A 158 -13.46 -1.26 0.99
N ILE A 159 -12.42 -0.57 1.47
CA ILE A 159 -12.46 0.84 1.82
C ILE A 159 -11.33 1.59 1.11
N TYR A 160 -11.68 2.70 0.45
CA TYR A 160 -10.72 3.64 -0.11
C TYR A 160 -10.82 5.01 0.57
N GLU A 161 -9.74 5.47 1.18
CA GLU A 161 -9.60 6.77 1.83
C GLU A 161 -8.62 7.65 1.05
N GLY A 162 -9.16 8.38 0.08
CA GLY A 162 -8.42 9.32 -0.78
C GLY A 162 -8.77 10.80 -0.53
N LYS A 163 -9.32 11.16 0.63
CA LYS A 163 -9.68 12.55 0.95
C LYS A 163 -8.49 13.49 0.92
N GLU A 164 -7.30 13.01 1.29
CA GLU A 164 -6.06 13.80 1.34
C GLU A 164 -5.24 13.71 0.05
N LEU A 165 -5.72 12.99 -0.97
CA LEU A 165 -5.15 12.96 -2.30
C LEU A 165 -5.88 13.97 -3.19
N ILE A 166 -5.27 15.12 -3.44
CA ILE A 166 -5.86 16.15 -4.29
C ILE A 166 -5.74 15.74 -5.75
N THR A 167 -6.90 15.65 -6.45
CA THR A 167 -6.91 15.30 -7.87
C THR A 167 -7.62 16.37 -8.70
N GLU A 168 -7.27 16.47 -9.99
CA GLU A 168 -8.02 17.26 -10.96
C GLU A 168 -9.24 16.48 -11.45
N GLN A 169 -9.04 15.25 -11.91
CA GLN A 169 -10.09 14.40 -12.46
C GLN A 169 -10.12 13.06 -11.76
N THR A 170 -11.30 12.64 -11.35
CA THR A 170 -11.49 11.33 -10.69
C THR A 170 -12.63 10.55 -11.35
N VAL A 171 -12.38 9.28 -11.63
CA VAL A 171 -13.38 8.26 -11.92
C VAL A 171 -13.39 7.28 -10.76
N ILE A 172 -14.57 7.04 -10.16
CA ILE A 172 -14.71 6.06 -9.07
C ILE A 172 -15.92 5.16 -9.28
N SER A 173 -15.70 3.87 -9.15
CA SER A 173 -16.74 2.85 -9.09
C SER A 173 -16.67 2.08 -7.77
N SER A 174 -17.76 2.14 -6.98
CA SER A 174 -17.89 1.42 -5.71
C SER A 174 -19.02 0.40 -5.80
N ASN A 175 -18.81 -0.83 -5.33
CA ASN A 175 -19.76 -1.93 -5.48
C ASN A 175 -19.74 -2.89 -4.29
N ALA A 176 -20.88 -3.56 -4.04
CA ALA A 176 -21.02 -4.63 -3.03
C ALA A 176 -20.56 -4.21 -1.61
N GLY A 177 -21.25 -3.19 -1.05
CA GLY A 177 -21.06 -2.74 0.33
C GLY A 177 -19.69 -2.10 0.59
N SER A 178 -18.99 -1.64 -0.44
CA SER A 178 -17.71 -0.96 -0.31
C SER A 178 -17.86 0.55 -0.11
N GLU A 179 -16.83 1.20 0.39
CA GLU A 179 -16.80 2.62 0.67
C GLU A 179 -15.64 3.29 -0.07
N GLY A 180 -15.89 4.47 -0.66
CA GLY A 180 -14.89 5.25 -1.33
C GLY A 180 -14.96 6.74 -0.98
N VAL A 181 -13.87 7.30 -0.50
CA VAL A 181 -13.75 8.75 -0.26
C VAL A 181 -12.70 9.30 -1.21
N VAL A 182 -13.06 10.33 -2.00
CA VAL A 182 -12.18 10.94 -2.98
C VAL A 182 -12.22 12.46 -2.92
N PHE A 183 -11.18 13.11 -3.47
CA PHE A 183 -11.10 14.55 -3.66
C PHE A 183 -10.93 14.85 -5.14
N ALA A 184 -11.73 15.73 -5.72
CA ALA A 184 -11.61 16.16 -7.12
C ALA A 184 -11.90 17.65 -7.28
N THR A 185 -11.15 18.36 -8.14
CA THR A 185 -11.31 19.81 -8.36
C THR A 185 -11.98 20.15 -9.68
N GLU A 186 -11.72 19.38 -10.75
CA GLU A 186 -12.25 19.68 -12.07
C GLU A 186 -13.44 18.78 -12.44
N SER A 187 -13.26 17.44 -12.36
CA SER A 187 -14.34 16.53 -12.74
C SER A 187 -14.39 15.26 -11.89
N ILE A 188 -15.62 14.77 -11.70
CA ILE A 188 -15.91 13.47 -11.07
C ILE A 188 -16.92 12.67 -11.88
N ASP A 189 -16.61 11.41 -12.19
CA ASP A 189 -17.58 10.38 -12.61
C ASP A 189 -17.65 9.32 -11.53
N ALA A 190 -18.75 9.34 -10.74
CA ALA A 190 -18.94 8.44 -9.60
C ALA A 190 -20.08 7.46 -9.86
N LYS A 191 -19.83 6.16 -9.63
CA LYS A 191 -20.80 5.08 -9.77
C LYS A 191 -20.86 4.24 -8.49
N ALA A 192 -21.99 4.27 -7.79
CA ALA A 192 -22.23 3.48 -6.57
C ALA A 192 -23.31 2.42 -6.80
N ARG A 193 -23.02 1.15 -6.46
CA ARG A 193 -23.93 0.02 -6.69
C ARG A 193 -23.96 -0.94 -5.50
N ALA A 194 -25.08 -1.66 -5.39
CA ALA A 194 -25.24 -2.76 -4.43
C ALA A 194 -24.83 -2.38 -2.99
N GLY A 195 -25.45 -1.34 -2.45
CA GLY A 195 -25.26 -0.89 -1.06
C GLY A 195 -23.91 -0.25 -0.78
N SER A 196 -23.21 0.26 -1.80
CA SER A 196 -21.93 0.95 -1.61
C SER A 196 -22.09 2.47 -1.45
N ASP A 197 -21.13 3.10 -0.81
CA ASP A 197 -21.11 4.52 -0.51
C ASP A 197 -19.89 5.22 -1.17
N ILE A 198 -20.13 6.42 -1.73
CA ILE A 198 -19.06 7.29 -2.24
C ILE A 198 -19.24 8.69 -1.64
N VAL A 199 -18.16 9.24 -1.07
CA VAL A 199 -18.09 10.63 -0.62
C VAL A 199 -17.06 11.38 -1.47
N VAL A 200 -17.47 12.50 -2.06
CA VAL A 200 -16.62 13.32 -2.93
C VAL A 200 -16.39 14.67 -2.27
N HIS A 201 -15.13 15.03 -2.10
CA HIS A 201 -14.66 16.33 -1.64
C HIS A 201 -14.08 17.17 -2.80
N GLY A 202 -13.72 18.44 -2.56
CA GLY A 202 -12.99 19.30 -3.51
C GLY A 202 -13.86 20.18 -4.42
N ASN A 203 -15.20 20.08 -4.35
CA ASN A 203 -16.15 20.89 -5.12
C ASN A 203 -15.90 20.88 -6.64
N PRO A 204 -15.87 19.71 -7.32
CA PRO A 204 -15.56 19.61 -8.74
C PRO A 204 -16.54 20.40 -9.62
N LYS A 205 -16.03 20.98 -10.73
CA LYS A 205 -16.82 21.80 -11.68
C LYS A 205 -17.79 20.95 -12.50
N GLN A 206 -17.42 19.72 -12.81
CA GLN A 206 -18.24 18.77 -13.57
C GLN A 206 -18.53 17.54 -12.71
N ILE A 207 -19.82 17.18 -12.57
CA ILE A 207 -20.25 16.07 -11.71
C ILE A 207 -21.15 15.14 -12.49
N THR A 208 -20.71 13.90 -12.71
CA THR A 208 -21.53 12.78 -13.19
C THR A 208 -21.72 11.78 -12.05
N LYS A 209 -22.99 11.46 -11.74
CA LYS A 209 -23.33 10.49 -10.68
C LYS A 209 -24.27 9.43 -11.21
N LYS A 210 -24.00 8.17 -10.91
CA LYS A 210 -24.91 7.05 -11.18
C LYS A 210 -25.00 6.15 -9.95
N THR A 211 -26.23 5.94 -9.46
CA THR A 211 -26.50 5.02 -8.34
C THR A 211 -27.43 3.91 -8.79
N PHE A 212 -27.24 2.72 -8.25
CA PHE A 212 -28.07 1.55 -8.52
C PHE A 212 -28.11 0.61 -7.31
N ALA A 213 -29.25 -0.05 -7.08
CA ALA A 213 -29.41 -1.08 -6.04
C ALA A 213 -28.89 -0.66 -4.65
N GLY A 214 -29.35 0.50 -4.15
CA GLY A 214 -29.01 0.97 -2.80
C GLY A 214 -27.63 1.63 -2.68
N GLY A 215 -26.98 1.99 -3.78
CA GLY A 215 -25.76 2.78 -3.73
C GLY A 215 -26.03 4.26 -3.43
N HIS A 216 -25.14 4.94 -2.71
CA HIS A 216 -25.25 6.34 -2.34
C HIS A 216 -24.00 7.14 -2.75
N ILE A 217 -24.22 8.39 -3.19
CA ILE A 217 -23.14 9.31 -3.55
C ILE A 217 -23.41 10.67 -2.92
N LYS A 218 -22.50 11.12 -2.05
CA LYS A 218 -22.55 12.41 -1.38
C LYS A 218 -21.42 13.32 -1.88
N ILE A 219 -21.77 14.54 -2.29
CA ILE A 219 -20.80 15.60 -2.55
C ILE A 219 -20.72 16.49 -1.33
N VAL A 220 -19.53 16.71 -0.80
CA VAL A 220 -19.26 17.58 0.36
C VAL A 220 -18.62 18.87 -0.18
N LYS A 221 -19.30 19.97 0.10
CA LYS A 221 -18.82 21.32 -0.27
C LYS A 221 -17.89 21.87 0.80
#